data_9b01b2bc9b27d5b540b869a38f5400ed
#
_entry.id   9b01b2bc9b27d5b540b869a38f5400ed
#
_cell.length_a   1.000
_cell.length_b   1.000
_cell.length_c   1.000
_cell.angle_alpha   90.00
_cell.angle_beta   90.00
_cell.angle_gamma   90.00
#
_symmetry.space_group_name_H-M   'P 1'
#
loop_
_entity.id
_entity.type
_entity.pdbx_description
1 polymer ?
#
loop_
_entity_poly.entity_id
_entity_poly.type
_entity_poly.pdbx_seq_one_letter_code
_entity_poly.pdbx_strand_id
1 'polypeptide(L)'
;YSALSCAGYLDFSETLKILRIRGEAMQNSVPKGQGGMVAVLGSKIDVIEKILAENKKMFNAQIANDNSEGQMVLSGKTEDLEHLTKILKENSIKNIKLPVSAPFHCDMMGNATKIMTDELNKLNFKNGQNKLISNVTAYEIKNLDELKTLLIKQIENRVRWRESVINMIENNVNHFIEIGPGKVLSGLVKRINRDVKIDTINSLSDIESIKI
;
A
#
# COMPACT_ATOMS: atom_id res chain seq x y z
N TYR A 1 3.98 -6.24 -5.92
CA TYR A 1 4.34 -6.79 -7.23
C TYR A 1 5.86 -6.95 -7.40
N SER A 2 6.69 -5.94 -7.11
CA SER A 2 8.15 -6.11 -7.17
C SER A 2 8.67 -7.26 -6.30
N ALA A 3 8.06 -7.45 -5.14
CA ALA A 3 8.38 -8.56 -4.24
C ALA A 3 8.07 -9.94 -4.86
N LEU A 4 7.12 -10.05 -5.80
CA LEU A 4 6.84 -11.31 -6.52
C LEU A 4 8.06 -11.82 -7.28
N SER A 5 8.74 -10.91 -7.99
CA SER A 5 9.97 -11.26 -8.72
C SER A 5 11.09 -11.64 -7.78
N CYS A 6 11.31 -10.84 -6.72
CA CYS A 6 12.36 -11.12 -5.74
C CYS A 6 12.14 -12.43 -4.99
N ALA A 7 10.89 -12.80 -4.73
CA ALA A 7 10.51 -14.04 -4.05
C ALA A 7 10.38 -15.25 -5.00
N GLY A 8 10.54 -15.07 -6.31
CA GLY A 8 10.50 -16.13 -7.30
C GLY A 8 9.11 -16.60 -7.72
N TYR A 9 8.05 -15.83 -7.42
CA TYR A 9 6.68 -16.17 -7.82
C TYR A 9 6.37 -15.80 -9.27
N LEU A 10 7.07 -14.82 -9.83
CA LEU A 10 6.87 -14.34 -11.19
C LEU A 10 8.20 -13.91 -11.80
N ASP A 11 8.37 -14.13 -13.10
CA ASP A 11 9.58 -13.72 -13.82
C ASP A 11 9.70 -12.19 -13.87
N PHE A 12 10.93 -11.68 -13.85
CA PHE A 12 11.21 -10.24 -13.81
C PHE A 12 10.56 -9.48 -14.97
N SER A 13 10.66 -10.02 -16.20
CA SER A 13 10.08 -9.39 -17.39
C SER A 13 8.55 -9.33 -17.35
N GLU A 14 7.90 -10.37 -16.83
CA GLU A 14 6.44 -10.40 -16.64
C GLU A 14 6.03 -9.45 -15.53
N THR A 15 6.82 -9.37 -14.45
CA THR A 15 6.58 -8.43 -13.36
C THR A 15 6.62 -6.98 -13.85
N LEU A 16 7.59 -6.61 -14.70
CA LEU A 16 7.66 -5.26 -15.26
C LEU A 16 6.45 -4.94 -16.15
N LYS A 17 6.02 -5.87 -16.96
CA LYS A 17 4.85 -5.70 -17.84
C LYS A 17 3.58 -5.49 -17.01
N ILE A 18 3.34 -6.36 -16.04
CA ILE A 18 2.13 -6.26 -15.20
C ILE A 18 2.14 -5.03 -14.31
N LEU A 19 3.29 -4.57 -13.83
CA LEU A 19 3.43 -3.32 -13.09
C LEU A 19 3.04 -2.11 -13.95
N ARG A 20 3.44 -2.08 -15.21
CA ARG A 20 3.06 -1.01 -16.15
C ARG A 20 1.56 -1.00 -16.38
N ILE A 21 0.97 -2.17 -16.70
CA ILE A 21 -0.48 -2.30 -16.92
C ILE A 21 -1.24 -1.86 -15.67
N ARG A 22 -0.79 -2.28 -14.49
CA ARG A 22 -1.38 -1.88 -13.21
C ARG A 22 -1.35 -0.37 -13.01
N GLY A 23 -0.20 0.25 -13.25
CA GLY A 23 -0.04 1.70 -13.12
C GLY A 23 -0.99 2.46 -14.03
N GLU A 24 -1.07 2.07 -15.30
CA GLU A 24 -1.97 2.67 -16.30
C GLU A 24 -3.45 2.43 -15.95
N ALA A 25 -3.82 1.20 -15.56
CA ALA A 25 -5.18 0.86 -15.19
C ALA A 25 -5.66 1.65 -13.95
N MET A 26 -4.84 1.72 -12.90
CA MET A 26 -5.17 2.48 -11.70
C MET A 26 -5.22 3.98 -11.96
N GLN A 27 -4.29 4.54 -12.74
CA GLN A 27 -4.26 5.96 -13.07
C GLN A 27 -5.50 6.38 -13.89
N ASN A 28 -5.98 5.52 -14.77
CA ASN A 28 -7.11 5.77 -15.67
C ASN A 28 -8.46 5.26 -15.13
N SER A 29 -8.49 4.71 -13.91
CA SER A 29 -9.70 4.14 -13.31
C SER A 29 -10.78 5.19 -13.04
N VAL A 30 -10.36 6.42 -12.76
CA VAL A 30 -11.23 7.55 -12.44
C VAL A 30 -10.79 8.77 -13.26
N PRO A 31 -11.72 9.54 -13.82
CA PRO A 31 -11.40 10.79 -14.52
C PRO A 31 -10.59 11.74 -13.63
N LYS A 32 -9.61 12.41 -14.24
CA LYS A 32 -8.75 13.36 -13.52
C LYS A 32 -9.56 14.44 -12.79
N GLY A 33 -9.26 14.62 -11.51
CA GLY A 33 -9.92 15.61 -10.64
C GLY A 33 -11.15 15.09 -9.89
N GLN A 34 -11.68 13.91 -10.23
CA GLN A 34 -12.85 13.34 -9.54
C GLN A 34 -12.49 12.57 -8.27
N GLY A 35 -11.23 12.19 -8.12
CA GLY A 35 -10.75 11.49 -6.94
C GLY A 35 -9.40 12.02 -6.48
N GLY A 36 -9.01 11.67 -5.26
CA GLY A 36 -7.77 12.11 -4.66
C GLY A 36 -7.41 11.37 -3.39
N MET A 37 -6.35 11.82 -2.75
CA MET A 37 -5.87 11.25 -1.48
C MET A 37 -5.46 12.34 -0.50
N VAL A 38 -5.62 12.06 0.79
CA VAL A 38 -5.28 12.96 1.89
C VAL A 38 -4.45 12.19 2.92
N ALA A 39 -3.26 12.67 3.22
CA ALA A 39 -2.47 12.17 4.34
C ALA A 39 -3.00 12.72 5.66
N VAL A 40 -3.16 11.86 6.66
CA VAL A 40 -3.52 12.20 8.03
C VAL A 40 -2.32 11.94 8.93
N LEU A 41 -2.00 12.90 9.78
CA LEU A 41 -0.82 12.88 10.65
C LEU A 41 -1.19 13.10 12.12
N GLY A 42 -0.55 12.33 13.00
CA GLY A 42 -0.67 12.50 14.45
C GLY A 42 -1.94 11.92 15.07
N SER A 43 -2.76 11.18 14.31
CA SER A 43 -3.98 10.56 14.83
C SER A 43 -3.88 9.03 14.81
N LYS A 44 -4.51 8.36 15.75
CA LYS A 44 -4.64 6.89 15.75
C LYS A 44 -5.68 6.44 14.73
N ILE A 45 -5.54 5.20 14.26
CA ILE A 45 -6.41 4.66 13.21
C ILE A 45 -7.86 4.52 13.69
N ASP A 46 -8.09 4.10 14.93
CA ASP A 46 -9.41 3.95 15.53
C ASP A 46 -10.20 5.27 15.58
N VAL A 47 -9.51 6.39 15.82
CA VAL A 47 -10.12 7.73 15.76
C VAL A 47 -10.61 8.04 14.35
N ILE A 48 -9.81 7.73 13.33
CA ILE A 48 -10.19 7.98 11.94
C ILE A 48 -11.30 7.03 11.49
N GLU A 49 -11.22 5.74 11.85
CA GLU A 49 -12.28 4.77 11.56
C GLU A 49 -13.62 5.20 12.18
N LYS A 50 -13.60 5.75 13.41
CA LYS A 50 -14.80 6.30 14.06
C LYS A 50 -15.37 7.49 13.29
N ILE A 51 -14.52 8.47 12.90
CA ILE A 51 -14.96 9.63 12.11
C ILE A 51 -15.59 9.18 10.78
N LEU A 52 -14.97 8.22 10.08
CA LEU A 52 -15.52 7.69 8.83
C LEU A 52 -16.87 6.98 9.05
N ALA A 53 -16.99 6.19 10.10
CA ALA A 53 -18.23 5.46 10.41
C ALA A 53 -19.39 6.40 10.78
N GLU A 54 -19.14 7.41 11.61
CA GLU A 54 -20.13 8.39 12.04
C GLU A 54 -20.65 9.27 10.88
N ASN A 55 -19.81 9.51 9.88
CA ASN A 55 -20.12 10.38 8.74
C ASN A 55 -20.39 9.61 7.43
N LYS A 56 -20.59 8.31 7.47
CA LYS A 56 -20.80 7.42 6.31
C LYS A 56 -21.96 7.87 5.39
N LYS A 57 -22.95 8.59 5.93
CA LYS A 57 -24.07 9.13 5.16
C LYS A 57 -23.74 10.43 4.41
N MET A 58 -22.68 11.12 4.81
CA MET A 58 -22.29 12.42 4.24
C MET A 58 -21.24 12.27 3.16
N PHE A 59 -20.34 11.30 3.29
CA PHE A 59 -19.27 11.04 2.32
C PHE A 59 -18.81 9.59 2.38
N ASN A 60 -18.19 9.13 1.27
CA ASN A 60 -17.57 7.81 1.17
C ASN A 60 -16.07 7.96 0.95
N ALA A 61 -15.32 8.10 2.04
CA ALA A 61 -13.86 8.06 2.03
C ALA A 61 -13.37 6.80 2.75
N GLN A 62 -12.24 6.25 2.31
CA GLN A 62 -11.69 5.01 2.82
C GLN A 62 -10.23 5.17 3.23
N ILE A 63 -9.78 4.37 4.20
CA ILE A 63 -8.36 4.31 4.55
C ILE A 63 -7.64 3.51 3.46
N ALA A 64 -6.85 4.19 2.66
CA ALA A 64 -6.04 3.62 1.59
C ALA A 64 -4.74 3.00 2.10
N ASN A 65 -4.07 3.67 3.04
CA ASN A 65 -2.82 3.20 3.63
C ASN A 65 -2.81 3.41 5.15
N ASP A 66 -2.40 2.37 5.86
CA ASP A 66 -1.95 2.43 7.26
C ASP A 66 -0.42 2.28 7.26
N ASN A 67 0.29 3.42 7.24
CA ASN A 67 1.73 3.44 7.02
C ASN A 67 2.55 3.28 8.31
N SER A 68 2.11 3.90 9.38
CA SER A 68 2.70 3.80 10.73
C SER A 68 1.73 4.37 11.74
N GLU A 69 1.98 4.19 13.04
CA GLU A 69 1.19 4.87 14.06
C GLU A 69 1.20 6.38 13.82
N GLY A 70 0.02 6.98 13.76
CA GLY A 70 -0.14 8.40 13.48
C GLY A 70 0.16 8.83 12.04
N GLN A 71 0.29 7.91 11.10
CA GLN A 71 0.44 8.24 9.67
C GLN A 71 -0.36 7.32 8.79
N MET A 72 -1.44 7.81 8.23
CA MET A 72 -2.30 7.08 7.30
C MET A 72 -2.69 7.95 6.10
N VAL A 73 -3.23 7.32 5.07
CA VAL A 73 -3.72 8.00 3.87
C VAL A 73 -5.17 7.61 3.64
N LEU A 74 -6.00 8.60 3.39
CA LEU A 74 -7.41 8.45 3.04
C LEU A 74 -7.58 8.67 1.54
N SER A 75 -8.51 7.95 0.93
CA SER A 75 -8.81 7.99 -0.50
C SER A 75 -10.31 8.05 -0.74
N GLY A 76 -10.73 8.73 -1.81
CA GLY A 76 -12.15 8.88 -2.15
C GLY A 76 -12.40 9.92 -3.23
N LYS A 77 -13.67 10.26 -3.45
CA LYS A 77 -14.05 11.37 -4.33
C LYS A 77 -13.49 12.69 -3.79
N THR A 78 -13.16 13.60 -4.69
CA THR A 78 -12.62 14.91 -4.32
C THR A 78 -13.56 15.66 -3.38
N GLU A 79 -14.86 15.69 -3.68
CA GLU A 79 -15.89 16.34 -2.86
C GLU A 79 -15.98 15.71 -1.45
N ASP A 80 -15.97 14.37 -1.38
CA ASP A 80 -16.02 13.63 -0.11
C ASP A 80 -14.80 13.94 0.75
N LEU A 81 -13.62 14.02 0.13
CA LEU A 81 -12.38 14.37 0.82
C LEU A 81 -12.37 15.83 1.30
N GLU A 82 -13.02 16.75 0.60
CA GLU A 82 -13.18 18.14 1.05
C GLU A 82 -14.06 18.23 2.29
N HIS A 83 -15.16 17.47 2.36
CA HIS A 83 -15.98 17.37 3.57
C HIS A 83 -15.21 16.77 4.73
N LEU A 84 -14.52 15.63 4.47
CA LEU A 84 -13.70 14.96 5.45
C LEU A 84 -12.59 15.87 6.01
N THR A 85 -11.89 16.61 5.16
CA THR A 85 -10.80 17.51 5.62
C THR A 85 -11.30 18.65 6.51
N LYS A 86 -12.54 19.10 6.37
CA LYS A 86 -13.16 20.07 7.29
C LYS A 86 -13.36 19.44 8.66
N ILE A 87 -13.96 18.25 8.72
CA ILE A 87 -14.18 17.51 9.97
C ILE A 87 -12.86 17.18 10.67
N LEU A 88 -11.83 16.78 9.92
CA LEU A 88 -10.50 16.53 10.49
C LEU A 88 -9.91 17.80 11.12
N LYS A 89 -10.07 18.95 10.47
CA LYS A 89 -9.60 20.24 11.01
C LYS A 89 -10.36 20.65 12.28
N GLU A 90 -11.69 20.48 12.28
CA GLU A 90 -12.54 20.76 13.46
C GLU A 90 -12.14 19.91 14.66
N ASN A 91 -11.67 18.66 14.41
CA ASN A 91 -11.12 17.77 15.43
C ASN A 91 -9.61 17.98 15.71
N SER A 92 -9.02 19.07 15.20
CA SER A 92 -7.58 19.40 15.35
C SER A 92 -6.64 18.31 14.79
N ILE A 93 -7.10 17.54 13.80
CA ILE A 93 -6.32 16.48 13.16
C ILE A 93 -5.60 17.04 11.93
N LYS A 94 -4.27 16.99 11.96
CA LYS A 94 -3.43 17.45 10.84
C LYS A 94 -3.64 16.60 9.60
N ASN A 95 -3.94 17.25 8.48
CA ASN A 95 -4.13 16.57 7.21
C ASN A 95 -3.54 17.38 6.06
N ILE A 96 -3.10 16.67 4.99
CA ILE A 96 -2.42 17.27 3.83
C ILE A 96 -2.95 16.57 2.57
N LYS A 97 -3.47 17.33 1.61
CA LYS A 97 -3.85 16.80 0.30
C LYS A 97 -2.59 16.34 -0.44
N LEU A 98 -2.60 15.11 -0.94
CA LEU A 98 -1.48 14.57 -1.69
C LEU A 98 -1.54 15.04 -3.16
N PRO A 99 -0.39 15.28 -3.81
CA PRO A 99 -0.31 15.67 -5.21
C PRO A 99 -0.46 14.46 -6.15
N VAL A 100 -1.52 13.67 -5.94
CA VAL A 100 -1.88 12.51 -6.77
C VAL A 100 -3.19 12.76 -7.48
N SER A 101 -3.36 12.16 -8.65
CA SER A 101 -4.51 12.40 -9.52
C SER A 101 -5.54 11.27 -9.52
N ALA A 102 -5.32 10.21 -8.73
CA ALA A 102 -6.25 9.10 -8.61
C ALA A 102 -6.44 8.68 -7.14
N PRO A 103 -7.64 8.18 -6.79
CA PRO A 103 -7.97 7.73 -5.44
C PRO A 103 -7.57 6.26 -5.27
N PHE A 104 -6.28 5.98 -5.10
CA PHE A 104 -5.78 4.62 -4.98
C PHE A 104 -6.29 3.89 -3.73
N HIS A 105 -6.37 2.56 -3.82
CA HIS A 105 -6.71 1.66 -2.71
C HIS A 105 -8.06 1.94 -2.06
N CYS A 106 -9.08 2.24 -2.87
CA CYS A 106 -10.48 2.36 -2.47
C CYS A 106 -11.40 1.78 -3.56
N ASP A 107 -12.70 1.70 -3.29
CA ASP A 107 -13.73 1.14 -4.18
C ASP A 107 -13.84 1.83 -5.55
N MET A 108 -13.35 3.07 -5.68
CA MET A 108 -13.28 3.77 -6.96
C MET A 108 -12.29 3.14 -7.97
N MET A 109 -11.47 2.20 -7.53
CA MET A 109 -10.51 1.47 -8.38
C MET A 109 -11.13 0.26 -9.11
N GLY A 110 -12.44 0.04 -9.06
CA GLY A 110 -13.11 -1.13 -9.62
C GLY A 110 -12.85 -1.38 -11.12
N ASN A 111 -12.63 -0.32 -11.92
CA ASN A 111 -12.24 -0.49 -13.33
C ASN A 111 -10.82 -1.08 -13.45
N ALA A 112 -9.89 -0.64 -12.62
CA ALA A 112 -8.55 -1.21 -12.58
C ALA A 112 -8.58 -2.66 -12.10
N THR A 113 -9.43 -2.99 -11.12
CA THR A 113 -9.62 -4.36 -10.64
C THR A 113 -10.05 -5.31 -11.77
N LYS A 114 -11.00 -4.90 -12.63
CA LYS A 114 -11.44 -5.70 -13.79
C LYS A 114 -10.28 -5.97 -14.74
N ILE A 115 -9.58 -4.92 -15.18
CA ILE A 115 -8.43 -5.04 -16.07
C ILE A 115 -7.36 -5.96 -15.47
N MET A 116 -7.02 -5.74 -14.21
CA MET A 116 -5.98 -6.52 -13.53
C MET A 116 -6.40 -7.97 -13.27
N THR A 117 -7.69 -8.25 -13.08
CA THR A 117 -8.19 -9.62 -12.97
C THR A 117 -7.92 -10.39 -14.27
N ASP A 118 -8.24 -9.78 -15.41
CA ASP A 118 -8.00 -10.40 -16.73
C ASP A 118 -6.50 -10.61 -17.00
N GLU A 119 -5.68 -9.63 -16.66
CA GLU A 119 -4.23 -9.73 -16.89
C GLU A 119 -3.55 -10.72 -15.93
N LEU A 120 -3.91 -10.72 -14.65
CA LEU A 120 -3.34 -11.67 -13.68
C LEU A 120 -3.76 -13.12 -13.97
N ASN A 121 -4.93 -13.33 -14.59
CA ASN A 121 -5.36 -14.67 -15.01
C ASN A 121 -4.55 -15.24 -16.17
N LYS A 122 -3.88 -14.42 -16.96
CA LYS A 122 -2.99 -14.85 -18.04
C LYS A 122 -1.60 -15.25 -17.55
N LEU A 123 -1.22 -14.86 -16.34
CA LEU A 123 0.11 -15.11 -15.80
C LEU A 123 0.25 -16.50 -15.19
N ASN A 124 1.40 -17.09 -15.40
CA ASN A 124 1.80 -18.35 -14.78
C ASN A 124 2.66 -18.08 -13.53
N PHE A 125 2.01 -18.05 -12.37
CA PHE A 125 2.72 -17.95 -11.11
C PHE A 125 3.42 -19.26 -10.76
N LYS A 126 4.63 -19.15 -10.21
CA LYS A 126 5.44 -20.26 -9.70
C LYS A 126 5.38 -20.29 -8.19
N ASN A 127 5.71 -21.42 -7.59
CA ASN A 127 5.95 -21.46 -6.14
C ASN A 127 7.21 -20.65 -5.84
N GLY A 128 7.07 -19.64 -5.00
CA GLY A 128 8.18 -18.79 -4.62
C GLY A 128 9.19 -19.50 -3.72
N GLN A 129 10.40 -18.98 -3.69
CA GLN A 129 11.49 -19.46 -2.84
C GLN A 129 11.48 -18.81 -1.45
N ASN A 130 10.86 -17.64 -1.35
CA ASN A 130 10.80 -16.85 -0.13
C ASN A 130 9.36 -16.54 0.25
N LYS A 131 9.13 -16.29 1.54
CA LYS A 131 7.84 -15.85 2.06
C LYS A 131 7.47 -14.49 1.49
N LEU A 132 6.18 -14.30 1.22
CA LEU A 132 5.62 -13.05 0.72
C LEU A 132 4.48 -12.60 1.63
N ILE A 133 4.56 -11.38 2.12
CA ILE A 133 3.52 -10.78 2.97
C ILE A 133 2.56 -9.97 2.10
N SER A 134 1.27 -10.25 2.23
CA SER A 134 0.23 -9.50 1.54
C SER A 134 -0.08 -8.17 2.22
N ASN A 135 -0.17 -7.08 1.46
CA ASN A 135 -0.62 -5.79 1.98
C ASN A 135 -2.11 -5.78 2.40
N VAL A 136 -2.90 -6.72 1.89
CA VAL A 136 -4.36 -6.80 2.19
C VAL A 136 -4.61 -7.44 3.55
N THR A 137 -3.90 -8.53 3.85
CA THR A 137 -4.08 -9.30 5.08
C THR A 137 -3.04 -8.96 6.15
N ALA A 138 -1.90 -8.40 5.77
CA ALA A 138 -0.69 -8.23 6.58
C ALA A 138 -0.01 -9.55 6.98
N TYR A 139 -0.41 -10.67 6.39
CA TYR A 139 0.12 -12.01 6.69
C TYR A 139 0.77 -12.67 5.48
N GLU A 140 1.53 -13.74 5.74
CA GLU A 140 2.15 -14.59 4.74
C GLU A 140 1.10 -15.22 3.81
N ILE A 141 1.37 -15.20 2.51
CA ILE A 141 0.55 -15.83 1.48
C ILE A 141 0.85 -17.34 1.49
N LYS A 142 -0.20 -18.16 1.56
CA LYS A 142 -0.09 -19.61 1.77
C LYS A 142 0.04 -20.43 0.49
N ASN A 143 -0.57 -19.95 -0.60
CA ASN A 143 -0.61 -20.68 -1.88
C ASN A 143 -0.86 -19.73 -3.06
N LEU A 144 -0.77 -20.24 -4.29
CA LEU A 144 -0.89 -19.45 -5.52
C LEU A 144 -2.31 -18.91 -5.77
N ASP A 145 -3.36 -19.62 -5.35
CA ASP A 145 -4.73 -19.15 -5.51
C ASP A 145 -5.01 -17.97 -4.59
N GLU A 146 -4.54 -18.05 -3.35
CA GLU A 146 -4.58 -16.95 -2.41
C GLU A 146 -3.75 -15.75 -2.92
N LEU A 147 -2.54 -15.99 -3.44
CA LEU A 147 -1.69 -14.97 -4.04
C LEU A 147 -2.45 -14.17 -5.09
N LYS A 148 -3.01 -14.83 -6.10
CA LYS A 148 -3.75 -14.19 -7.18
C LYS A 148 -4.92 -13.37 -6.65
N THR A 149 -5.71 -13.96 -5.76
CA THR A 149 -6.85 -13.30 -5.13
C THR A 149 -6.44 -12.05 -4.37
N LEU A 150 -5.35 -12.09 -3.60
CA LEU A 150 -4.87 -10.96 -2.81
C LEU A 150 -4.23 -9.87 -3.67
N LEU A 151 -3.59 -10.21 -4.80
CA LEU A 151 -3.09 -9.22 -5.76
C LEU A 151 -4.23 -8.42 -6.40
N ILE A 152 -5.33 -9.08 -6.74
CA ILE A 152 -6.54 -8.41 -7.25
C ILE A 152 -7.15 -7.51 -6.16
N LYS A 153 -7.36 -8.05 -4.97
CA LYS A 153 -7.93 -7.31 -3.84
C LYS A 153 -7.10 -6.09 -3.43
N GLN A 154 -5.77 -6.13 -3.59
CA GLN A 154 -4.89 -5.02 -3.21
C GLN A 154 -5.23 -3.72 -3.96
N ILE A 155 -5.86 -3.78 -5.12
CA ILE A 155 -6.15 -2.61 -5.96
C ILE A 155 -7.16 -1.69 -5.26
N GLU A 156 -8.18 -2.26 -4.63
CA GLU A 156 -9.26 -1.52 -3.95
C GLU A 156 -9.12 -1.51 -2.42
N ASN A 157 -8.22 -2.32 -1.85
CA ASN A 157 -8.14 -2.48 -0.41
C ASN A 157 -6.96 -1.73 0.21
N ARG A 158 -7.13 -1.39 1.49
CA ARG A 158 -6.12 -0.75 2.34
C ARG A 158 -4.78 -1.47 2.30
N VAL A 159 -3.72 -0.72 2.11
CA VAL A 159 -2.34 -1.17 2.31
C VAL A 159 -2.05 -1.18 3.82
N ARG A 160 -2.00 -2.34 4.42
CA ARG A 160 -1.77 -2.59 5.86
C ARG A 160 -0.27 -2.68 6.16
N TRP A 161 0.48 -1.62 5.81
CA TRP A 161 1.94 -1.63 5.91
C TRP A 161 2.41 -1.76 7.36
N ARG A 162 1.85 -0.95 8.26
CA ARG A 162 2.19 -1.00 9.69
C ARG A 162 1.99 -2.39 10.28
N GLU A 163 0.85 -3.00 10.03
CA GLU A 163 0.54 -4.35 10.50
C GLU A 163 1.46 -5.41 9.86
N SER A 164 1.80 -5.25 8.57
CA SER A 164 2.74 -6.14 7.88
C SER A 164 4.13 -6.12 8.54
N VAL A 165 4.64 -4.93 8.87
CA VAL A 165 5.93 -4.78 9.54
C VAL A 165 5.89 -5.37 10.95
N ILE A 166 4.84 -5.08 11.74
CA ILE A 166 4.66 -5.64 13.07
C ILE A 166 4.65 -7.18 13.01
N ASN A 167 3.84 -7.76 12.11
CA ASN A 167 3.77 -9.22 11.94
C ASN A 167 5.13 -9.82 11.56
N MET A 168 5.89 -9.18 10.66
CA MET A 168 7.24 -9.65 10.33
C MET A 168 8.17 -9.65 11.55
N ILE A 169 8.13 -8.59 12.37
CA ILE A 169 8.94 -8.49 13.59
C ILE A 169 8.56 -9.56 14.61
N GLU A 170 7.27 -9.79 14.83
CA GLU A 170 6.74 -10.86 15.70
C GLU A 170 7.16 -12.25 15.22
N ASN A 171 7.42 -12.42 13.93
CA ASN A 171 7.98 -13.63 13.32
C ASN A 171 9.52 -13.60 13.18
N ASN A 172 10.20 -12.86 14.05
CA ASN A 172 11.66 -12.80 14.19
C ASN A 172 12.41 -12.11 13.03
N VAL A 173 11.73 -11.31 12.19
CA VAL A 173 12.43 -10.44 11.24
C VAL A 173 13.01 -9.25 11.99
N ASN A 174 14.32 -9.17 12.08
CA ASN A 174 15.05 -8.12 12.79
C ASN A 174 15.92 -7.23 11.89
N HIS A 175 15.97 -7.53 10.58
CA HIS A 175 16.71 -6.78 9.58
C HIS A 175 15.84 -6.51 8.34
N PHE A 176 15.63 -5.26 8.02
CA PHE A 176 14.87 -4.80 6.86
C PHE A 176 15.80 -4.15 5.84
N ILE A 177 15.64 -4.50 4.58
CA ILE A 177 16.43 -3.94 3.48
C ILE A 177 15.46 -3.35 2.46
N GLU A 178 15.45 -2.03 2.30
CA GLU A 178 14.69 -1.35 1.26
C GLU A 178 15.51 -1.32 -0.03
N ILE A 179 14.99 -1.94 -1.09
CA ILE A 179 15.65 -2.00 -2.40
C ILE A 179 14.89 -1.11 -3.37
N GLY A 180 15.57 -0.09 -3.90
CA GLY A 180 14.99 0.86 -4.85
C GLY A 180 15.26 2.32 -4.48
N PRO A 181 14.79 3.28 -5.28
CA PRO A 181 15.11 4.69 -5.10
C PRO A 181 14.45 5.27 -3.83
N GLY A 182 15.24 5.92 -3.01
CA GLY A 182 14.77 6.62 -1.81
C GLY A 182 14.89 5.81 -0.52
N LYS A 183 14.22 6.29 0.53
CA LYS A 183 14.27 5.76 1.91
C LYS A 183 12.91 5.86 2.61
N VAL A 184 11.83 5.79 1.85
CA VAL A 184 10.47 6.01 2.38
C VAL A 184 10.04 4.87 3.29
N LEU A 185 10.19 3.63 2.83
CA LEU A 185 9.79 2.44 3.59
C LEU A 185 10.68 2.25 4.82
N SER A 186 11.98 2.47 4.68
CA SER A 186 12.93 2.47 5.80
C SER A 186 12.54 3.47 6.88
N GLY A 187 12.11 4.67 6.48
CA GLY A 187 11.60 5.67 7.40
C GLY A 187 10.31 5.24 8.12
N LEU A 188 9.43 4.51 7.46
CA LEU A 188 8.22 3.96 8.05
C LEU A 188 8.54 2.81 9.01
N VAL A 189 9.42 1.89 8.62
CA VAL A 189 9.87 0.79 9.51
C VAL A 189 10.46 1.36 10.80
N LYS A 190 11.35 2.38 10.70
CA LYS A 190 11.96 3.01 11.88
C LYS A 190 10.95 3.69 12.81
N ARG A 191 9.83 4.17 12.29
CA ARG A 191 8.74 4.74 13.10
C ARG A 191 7.93 3.65 13.81
N ILE A 192 7.80 2.48 13.19
CA ILE A 192 7.08 1.33 13.75
C ILE A 192 7.93 0.66 14.85
N ASN A 193 9.21 0.42 14.56
CA ASN A 193 10.14 -0.17 15.52
C ASN A 193 11.55 0.38 15.30
N ARG A 194 12.19 0.88 16.37
CA ARG A 194 13.53 1.49 16.33
C ARG A 194 14.67 0.50 16.57
N ASP A 195 14.34 -0.69 17.06
CA ASP A 195 15.32 -1.69 17.48
C ASP A 195 15.72 -2.64 16.35
N VAL A 196 15.01 -2.60 15.21
CA VAL A 196 15.36 -3.40 14.03
C VAL A 196 16.47 -2.76 13.23
N LYS A 197 17.32 -3.59 12.63
CA LYS A 197 18.34 -3.16 11.67
C LYS A 197 17.66 -2.75 10.35
N ILE A 198 18.09 -1.63 9.77
CA ILE A 198 17.53 -1.12 8.52
C ILE A 198 18.67 -0.70 7.59
N ASP A 199 18.70 -1.25 6.40
CA ASP A 199 19.59 -0.86 5.31
C ASP A 199 18.81 -0.45 4.07
N THR A 200 19.43 0.31 3.20
CA THR A 200 18.85 0.76 1.92
C THR A 200 19.82 0.49 0.78
N ILE A 201 19.31 -0.03 -0.33
CA ILE A 201 20.09 -0.29 -1.56
C ILE A 201 19.50 0.57 -2.68
N ASN A 202 20.20 1.63 -3.04
CA ASN A 202 19.82 2.55 -4.12
C ASN A 202 20.80 2.50 -5.31
N SER A 203 21.97 1.88 -5.12
CA SER A 203 23.07 1.80 -6.09
C SER A 203 23.82 0.49 -5.98
N LEU A 204 24.69 0.20 -6.96
CA LEU A 204 25.59 -0.97 -6.93
C LEU A 204 26.55 -0.90 -5.75
N SER A 205 27.08 0.27 -5.43
CA SER A 205 28.00 0.45 -4.29
C SER A 205 27.34 0.13 -2.94
N ASP A 206 26.01 0.32 -2.82
CA ASP A 206 25.30 -0.05 -1.59
C ASP A 206 25.27 -1.58 -1.42
N ILE A 207 25.19 -2.34 -2.53
CA ILE A 207 25.24 -3.81 -2.50
C ILE A 207 26.57 -4.31 -1.95
N GLU A 208 27.68 -3.69 -2.37
CA GLU A 208 29.04 -4.05 -1.94
C GLU A 208 29.30 -3.71 -0.45
N SER A 209 28.59 -2.70 0.07
CA SER A 209 28.74 -2.23 1.44
C SER A 209 27.87 -2.96 2.46
N ILE A 210 26.81 -3.61 2.01
CA ILE A 210 25.86 -4.30 2.91
C ILE A 210 26.50 -5.58 3.47
N LYS A 211 26.49 -5.69 4.80
CA LYS A 211 26.86 -6.92 5.52
C LYS A 211 25.57 -7.61 5.97
N ILE A 212 25.21 -8.67 5.27
CA ILE A 212 24.08 -9.53 5.59
C ILE A 212 24.49 -10.58 6.63
#